data_4b90d5631836fb15fdd4d6fb3ecd3ff0
#
_entry.id   4b90d5631836fb15fdd4d6fb3ecd3ff0
#
_cell.length_a   1.000
_cell.length_b   1.000
_cell.length_c   1.000
_cell.angle_alpha   90.00
_cell.angle_beta   90.00
_cell.angle_gamma   90.00
#
_symmetry.space_group_name_H-M   'P 1'
#
loop_
_entity.id
_entity.type
_entity.pdbx_description
1 polymer ?
#
loop_
_entity_poly.entity_id
_entity_poly.type
_entity_poly.pdbx_seq_one_letter_code
_entity_poly.pdbx_strand_id
1 'polypeptide(L)'
;MPIYIPELSAKDIQNYLLLLVAQSYLKQESFSRLIAKIFEEKMIVSGDVITLEEINSLIDELNLSWRDGDKSAFNETAKIIDEIREIVASTLKGNPRQAKRFLNTFITKRQLAKIYYGDEIDISILAKLLVLQKLDNDLFIQLNEWSKEFDTENKKFKQIRTEFQEGNMDSQNPWNTAQMKKWIECKPVDLEKYRLEKYFYLTRENLKSSSIDESGFSKNTKEILERIGRSKAGQMAAIIKDMKELNAEEVADTFKIIIPKIEKGEMKFFIIRDLFLNFDTYKGKIVEAIGKSTVTIKAGDMAALRTMYNSDTGSMNTVLEIMVKKGTLTDEQITEIKEQRKS
;
A
#
# COMPACT_ATOMS: atom_id res chain seq x y z
N MET A 1 -11.52 -33.16 -4.60
CA MET A 1 -10.24 -32.68 -5.11
C MET A 1 -10.27 -31.17 -5.16
N PRO A 2 -9.39 -30.43 -4.52
CA PRO A 2 -9.30 -29.00 -4.70
C PRO A 2 -8.78 -28.71 -6.12
N ILE A 3 -9.51 -27.92 -6.88
CA ILE A 3 -9.07 -27.44 -8.20
C ILE A 3 -8.19 -26.22 -7.93
N TYR A 4 -6.90 -26.34 -8.17
CA TYR A 4 -5.96 -25.23 -8.17
C TYR A 4 -6.14 -24.44 -9.47
N ILE A 5 -6.61 -23.20 -9.36
CA ILE A 5 -6.57 -22.25 -10.47
C ILE A 5 -5.13 -21.71 -10.51
N PRO A 6 -4.38 -21.87 -11.61
CA PRO A 6 -3.02 -21.33 -11.70
C PRO A 6 -3.05 -19.80 -11.57
N GLU A 7 -2.03 -19.25 -10.91
CA GLU A 7 -1.82 -17.81 -10.88
C GLU A 7 -1.56 -17.29 -12.30
N LEU A 8 -2.15 -16.14 -12.62
CA LEU A 8 -1.91 -15.49 -13.91
C LEU A 8 -0.46 -15.01 -14.01
N SER A 9 0.13 -15.16 -15.19
CA SER A 9 1.45 -14.58 -15.47
C SER A 9 1.40 -13.05 -15.48
N ALA A 10 2.57 -12.41 -15.39
CA ALA A 10 2.64 -10.95 -15.52
C ALA A 10 2.11 -10.47 -16.88
N LYS A 11 2.31 -11.24 -17.94
CA LYS A 11 1.77 -10.94 -19.28
C LYS A 11 0.25 -11.02 -19.32
N ASP A 12 -0.34 -12.02 -18.68
CA ASP A 12 -1.80 -12.15 -18.57
C ASP A 12 -2.42 -10.94 -17.83
N ILE A 13 -1.76 -10.45 -16.77
CA ILE A 13 -2.22 -9.26 -16.06
C ILE A 13 -2.09 -8.00 -16.93
N GLN A 14 -1.03 -7.87 -17.73
CA GLN A 14 -0.89 -6.77 -18.68
C GLN A 14 -2.03 -6.76 -19.69
N ASN A 15 -2.33 -7.91 -20.31
CA ASN A 15 -3.43 -8.09 -21.24
C ASN A 15 -4.78 -7.79 -20.56
N TYR A 16 -4.97 -8.33 -19.35
CA TYR A 16 -6.18 -8.12 -18.57
C TYR A 16 -6.45 -6.64 -18.25
N LEU A 17 -5.41 -5.86 -17.89
CA LEU A 17 -5.54 -4.42 -17.64
C LEU A 17 -6.02 -3.68 -18.88
N LEU A 18 -5.44 -3.93 -20.05
CA LEU A 18 -5.82 -3.27 -21.28
C LEU A 18 -7.24 -3.66 -21.72
N LEU A 19 -7.61 -4.93 -21.57
CA LEU A 19 -8.95 -5.41 -21.87
C LEU A 19 -10.01 -4.87 -20.88
N LEU A 20 -9.67 -4.65 -19.62
CA LEU A 20 -10.56 -3.97 -18.68
C LEU A 20 -10.82 -2.52 -19.08
N VAL A 21 -9.83 -1.81 -19.62
CA VAL A 21 -10.05 -0.47 -20.20
C VAL A 21 -11.02 -0.58 -21.36
N ALA A 22 -10.79 -1.49 -22.32
CA ALA A 22 -11.71 -1.69 -23.44
C ALA A 22 -13.15 -2.02 -22.97
N GLN A 23 -13.30 -2.90 -21.96
CA GLN A 23 -14.58 -3.23 -21.35
C GLN A 23 -15.30 -1.99 -20.76
N SER A 24 -14.54 -1.04 -20.23
CA SER A 24 -15.11 0.17 -19.62
C SER A 24 -15.71 1.13 -20.64
N TYR A 25 -15.19 1.14 -21.87
CA TYR A 25 -15.59 2.07 -22.94
C TYR A 25 -16.52 1.45 -23.99
N LEU A 26 -16.40 0.15 -24.27
CA LEU A 26 -17.21 -0.51 -25.30
C LEU A 26 -18.57 -0.97 -24.76
N LYS A 27 -19.59 -1.05 -25.63
CA LYS A 27 -20.82 -1.76 -25.34
C LYS A 27 -20.54 -3.24 -25.09
N GLN A 28 -21.34 -3.89 -24.25
CA GLN A 28 -21.14 -5.30 -23.88
C GLN A 28 -21.02 -6.23 -25.10
N GLU A 29 -21.88 -6.07 -26.09
CA GLU A 29 -21.85 -6.88 -27.32
C GLU A 29 -20.57 -6.63 -28.12
N SER A 30 -20.13 -5.36 -28.23
CA SER A 30 -18.88 -4.98 -28.90
C SER A 30 -17.65 -5.56 -28.18
N PHE A 31 -17.64 -5.48 -26.87
CA PHE A 31 -16.58 -6.08 -26.06
C PHE A 31 -16.53 -7.62 -26.22
N SER A 32 -17.70 -8.29 -26.24
CA SER A 32 -17.76 -9.73 -26.46
C SER A 32 -17.21 -10.12 -27.84
N ARG A 33 -17.49 -9.33 -28.90
CA ARG A 33 -16.94 -9.54 -30.24
C ARG A 33 -15.41 -9.34 -30.27
N LEU A 34 -14.90 -8.30 -29.58
CA LEU A 34 -13.46 -8.07 -29.43
C LEU A 34 -12.78 -9.28 -28.78
N ILE A 35 -13.31 -9.77 -27.67
CA ILE A 35 -12.75 -10.92 -26.97
C ILE A 35 -12.78 -12.18 -27.86
N ALA A 36 -13.89 -12.45 -28.54
CA ALA A 36 -14.01 -13.60 -29.44
C ALA A 36 -12.92 -13.55 -30.54
N LYS A 37 -12.70 -12.39 -31.15
CA LYS A 37 -11.70 -12.20 -32.20
C LYS A 37 -10.26 -12.40 -31.68
N ILE A 38 -9.94 -11.85 -30.49
CA ILE A 38 -8.64 -12.04 -29.83
C ILE A 38 -8.36 -13.54 -29.58
N PHE A 39 -9.37 -14.31 -29.15
CA PHE A 39 -9.23 -15.75 -28.95
C PHE A 39 -9.12 -16.51 -30.29
N GLU A 40 -9.90 -16.13 -31.30
CA GLU A 40 -9.86 -16.73 -32.64
C GLU A 40 -8.46 -16.59 -33.27
N GLU A 41 -7.87 -15.41 -33.18
CA GLU A 41 -6.51 -15.12 -33.68
C GLU A 41 -5.39 -15.63 -32.78
N LYS A 42 -5.73 -16.30 -31.67
CA LYS A 42 -4.79 -16.88 -30.69
C LYS A 42 -3.80 -15.86 -30.09
N MET A 43 -4.14 -14.58 -30.08
CA MET A 43 -3.25 -13.52 -29.59
C MET A 43 -2.83 -13.70 -28.13
N ILE A 44 -3.67 -14.33 -27.30
CA ILE A 44 -3.37 -14.62 -25.88
C ILE A 44 -2.65 -15.99 -25.73
N VAL A 45 -2.91 -16.94 -26.63
CA VAL A 45 -2.39 -18.32 -26.51
C VAL A 45 -0.89 -18.39 -26.76
N SER A 46 -0.33 -17.47 -27.56
CA SER A 46 1.12 -17.35 -27.78
C SER A 46 1.90 -16.93 -26.53
N GLY A 47 1.20 -16.49 -25.46
CA GLY A 47 1.83 -15.91 -24.27
C GLY A 47 2.45 -14.54 -24.52
N ASP A 48 2.01 -13.86 -25.57
CA ASP A 48 2.45 -12.52 -25.93
C ASP A 48 1.58 -11.44 -25.27
N VAL A 49 2.12 -10.22 -25.22
CA VAL A 49 1.41 -9.06 -24.70
C VAL A 49 0.72 -8.36 -25.86
N ILE A 50 -0.62 -8.27 -25.80
CA ILE A 50 -1.42 -7.56 -26.81
C ILE A 50 -1.06 -6.07 -26.77
N THR A 51 -0.75 -5.49 -27.91
CA THR A 51 -0.44 -4.07 -28.05
C THR A 51 -1.70 -3.21 -28.14
N LEU A 52 -1.57 -1.91 -27.82
CA LEU A 52 -2.67 -0.97 -27.99
C LEU A 52 -3.03 -0.79 -29.47
N GLU A 53 -2.04 -0.87 -30.38
CA GLU A 53 -2.24 -0.83 -31.82
C GLU A 53 -3.09 -1.99 -32.32
N GLU A 54 -2.82 -3.22 -31.85
CA GLU A 54 -3.62 -4.40 -32.21
C GLU A 54 -5.07 -4.26 -31.73
N ILE A 55 -5.28 -3.79 -30.49
CA ILE A 55 -6.64 -3.51 -29.99
C ILE A 55 -7.36 -2.47 -30.84
N ASN A 56 -6.67 -1.37 -31.18
CA ASN A 56 -7.25 -0.32 -32.03
C ASN A 56 -7.60 -0.84 -33.44
N SER A 57 -6.74 -1.68 -34.03
CA SER A 57 -7.00 -2.29 -35.33
C SER A 57 -8.23 -3.17 -35.30
N LEU A 58 -8.39 -4.01 -34.24
CA LEU A 58 -9.58 -4.84 -34.07
C LEU A 58 -10.86 -4.02 -33.82
N ILE A 59 -10.76 -2.92 -33.06
CA ILE A 59 -11.90 -2.00 -32.84
C ILE A 59 -12.38 -1.44 -34.17
N ASP A 60 -11.46 -1.02 -35.05
CA ASP A 60 -11.78 -0.46 -36.37
C ASP A 60 -12.31 -1.54 -37.32
N GLU A 61 -11.62 -2.70 -37.44
CA GLU A 61 -12.02 -3.83 -38.30
C GLU A 61 -13.43 -4.32 -37.97
N LEU A 62 -13.73 -4.47 -36.69
CA LEU A 62 -15.02 -4.97 -36.22
C LEU A 62 -16.10 -3.88 -36.14
N ASN A 63 -15.76 -2.63 -36.39
CA ASN A 63 -16.64 -1.45 -36.25
C ASN A 63 -17.40 -1.46 -34.93
N LEU A 64 -16.64 -1.47 -33.81
CA LEU A 64 -17.21 -1.65 -32.47
C LEU A 64 -17.85 -0.37 -31.95
N SER A 65 -18.95 -0.51 -31.20
CA SER A 65 -19.73 0.59 -30.67
C SER A 65 -19.34 0.95 -29.26
N TRP A 66 -19.31 2.23 -28.95
CA TRP A 66 -18.96 2.80 -27.66
C TRP A 66 -20.18 2.86 -26.72
N ARG A 67 -19.93 2.58 -25.44
CA ARG A 67 -20.90 2.75 -24.37
C ARG A 67 -20.72 4.12 -23.71
N ASP A 68 -19.46 4.49 -23.49
CA ASP A 68 -19.05 5.71 -22.78
C ASP A 68 -17.94 6.37 -23.57
N GLY A 69 -18.07 7.69 -23.79
CA GLY A 69 -17.11 8.44 -24.59
C GLY A 69 -17.01 7.99 -26.05
N ASP A 70 -15.84 8.10 -26.60
CA ASP A 70 -15.48 7.76 -27.97
C ASP A 70 -14.08 7.08 -28.04
N LYS A 71 -13.61 6.84 -29.25
CA LYS A 71 -12.28 6.27 -29.49
C LYS A 71 -11.17 7.14 -28.90
N SER A 72 -11.31 8.47 -28.90
CA SER A 72 -10.30 9.37 -28.33
C SER A 72 -10.19 9.22 -26.82
N ALA A 73 -11.32 9.19 -26.10
CA ALA A 73 -11.38 9.00 -24.65
C ALA A 73 -10.84 7.62 -24.23
N PHE A 74 -11.13 6.58 -25.03
CA PHE A 74 -10.54 5.25 -24.83
C PHE A 74 -9.02 5.31 -24.99
N ASN A 75 -8.51 5.86 -26.08
CA ASN A 75 -7.06 5.90 -26.37
C ASN A 75 -6.30 6.73 -25.32
N GLU A 76 -6.85 7.84 -24.84
CA GLU A 76 -6.25 8.62 -23.75
C GLU A 76 -6.03 7.77 -22.49
N THR A 77 -7.03 6.97 -22.12
CA THR A 77 -6.93 6.09 -20.94
C THR A 77 -6.05 4.88 -21.21
N ALA A 78 -6.24 4.24 -22.36
CA ALA A 78 -5.53 3.02 -22.75
C ALA A 78 -4.02 3.27 -22.88
N LYS A 79 -3.61 4.42 -23.45
CA LYS A 79 -2.20 4.81 -23.56
C LYS A 79 -1.52 4.94 -22.19
N ILE A 80 -2.18 5.56 -21.21
CA ILE A 80 -1.63 5.70 -19.87
C ILE A 80 -1.49 4.32 -19.22
N ILE A 81 -2.49 3.46 -19.36
CA ILE A 81 -2.43 2.10 -18.81
C ILE A 81 -1.38 1.26 -19.52
N ASP A 82 -1.22 1.40 -20.84
CA ASP A 82 -0.19 0.72 -21.63
C ASP A 82 1.23 1.06 -21.13
N GLU A 83 1.48 2.33 -20.82
CA GLU A 83 2.77 2.80 -20.28
C GLU A 83 3.11 2.24 -18.89
N ILE A 84 2.10 1.95 -18.04
CA ILE A 84 2.33 1.49 -16.66
C ILE A 84 2.02 0.01 -16.42
N ARG A 85 1.35 -0.69 -17.35
CA ARG A 85 0.83 -2.06 -17.12
C ARG A 85 1.90 -3.09 -16.79
N GLU A 86 3.11 -2.96 -17.30
CA GLU A 86 4.20 -3.87 -16.98
C GLU A 86 4.60 -3.80 -15.51
N ILE A 87 4.76 -2.57 -14.98
CA ILE A 87 5.12 -2.38 -13.58
C ILE A 87 3.95 -2.72 -12.65
N VAL A 88 2.73 -2.38 -13.05
CA VAL A 88 1.52 -2.77 -12.30
C VAL A 88 1.41 -4.29 -12.23
N ALA A 89 1.59 -5.00 -13.33
CA ALA A 89 1.51 -6.45 -13.38
C ALA A 89 2.57 -7.12 -12.50
N SER A 90 3.81 -6.61 -12.51
CA SER A 90 4.89 -7.12 -11.66
C SER A 90 4.62 -6.86 -10.16
N THR A 91 3.96 -5.75 -9.84
CA THR A 91 3.60 -5.38 -8.46
C THR A 91 2.46 -6.24 -7.91
N LEU A 92 1.47 -6.58 -8.74
CA LEU A 92 0.25 -7.28 -8.32
C LEU A 92 0.38 -8.81 -8.27
N LYS A 93 1.55 -9.36 -8.60
CA LYS A 93 1.89 -10.79 -8.49
C LYS A 93 0.80 -11.73 -9.04
N GLY A 94 0.28 -11.45 -10.24
CA GLY A 94 -0.67 -12.34 -10.91
C GLY A 94 -2.11 -12.30 -10.36
N ASN A 95 -2.49 -11.31 -9.55
CA ASN A 95 -3.82 -11.22 -8.94
C ASN A 95 -4.80 -10.33 -9.75
N PRO A 96 -5.76 -10.91 -10.53
CA PRO A 96 -6.69 -10.13 -11.37
C PRO A 96 -7.60 -9.22 -10.57
N ARG A 97 -7.97 -9.62 -9.36
CA ARG A 97 -8.81 -8.80 -8.48
C ARG A 97 -8.11 -7.50 -8.09
N GLN A 98 -6.80 -7.59 -7.81
CA GLN A 98 -5.99 -6.40 -7.51
C GLN A 98 -5.82 -5.51 -8.74
N ALA A 99 -5.63 -6.09 -9.93
CA ALA A 99 -5.56 -5.35 -11.19
C ALA A 99 -6.85 -4.57 -11.45
N LYS A 100 -8.01 -5.21 -11.30
CA LYS A 100 -9.32 -4.54 -11.44
C LYS A 100 -9.51 -3.42 -10.41
N ARG A 101 -9.09 -3.63 -9.17
CA ARG A 101 -9.15 -2.60 -8.12
C ARG A 101 -8.25 -1.43 -8.40
N PHE A 102 -7.01 -1.69 -8.83
CA PHE A 102 -6.09 -0.64 -9.26
C PHE A 102 -6.72 0.22 -10.37
N LEU A 103 -7.23 -0.40 -11.43
CA LEU A 103 -7.86 0.31 -12.53
C LEU A 103 -9.08 1.13 -12.08
N ASN A 104 -9.95 0.57 -11.26
CA ASN A 104 -11.11 1.30 -10.72
C ASN A 104 -10.66 2.51 -9.87
N THR A 105 -9.64 2.34 -9.03
CA THR A 105 -9.06 3.44 -8.25
C THR A 105 -8.49 4.52 -9.18
N PHE A 106 -7.73 4.13 -10.20
CA PHE A 106 -7.17 5.05 -11.18
C PHE A 106 -8.26 5.84 -11.91
N ILE A 107 -9.30 5.17 -12.45
CA ILE A 107 -10.41 5.82 -13.15
C ILE A 107 -11.14 6.81 -12.22
N THR A 108 -11.43 6.41 -10.99
CA THR A 108 -12.09 7.30 -10.00
C THR A 108 -11.23 8.52 -9.68
N LYS A 109 -9.93 8.32 -9.43
CA LYS A 109 -9.00 9.42 -9.13
C LYS A 109 -8.80 10.35 -10.32
N ARG A 110 -8.77 9.81 -11.55
CA ARG A 110 -8.76 10.61 -12.79
C ARG A 110 -10.00 11.46 -12.94
N GLN A 111 -11.20 10.93 -12.66
CA GLN A 111 -12.45 11.71 -12.70
C GLN A 111 -12.42 12.84 -11.67
N LEU A 112 -12.01 12.56 -10.43
CA LEU A 112 -11.84 13.58 -9.39
C LEU A 112 -10.81 14.64 -9.80
N ALA A 113 -9.68 14.23 -10.40
CA ALA A 113 -8.67 15.14 -10.90
C ALA A 113 -9.25 16.13 -11.93
N LYS A 114 -10.02 15.63 -12.89
CA LYS A 114 -10.71 16.47 -13.89
C LYS A 114 -11.73 17.43 -13.26
N ILE A 115 -12.47 16.99 -12.23
CA ILE A 115 -13.46 17.84 -11.54
C ILE A 115 -12.77 18.95 -10.74
N TYR A 116 -11.69 18.66 -10.00
CA TYR A 116 -11.04 19.63 -9.12
C TYR A 116 -10.03 20.54 -9.81
N TYR A 117 -9.36 20.06 -10.86
CA TYR A 117 -8.21 20.73 -11.46
C TYR A 117 -8.31 20.90 -12.98
N GLY A 118 -9.36 20.37 -13.63
CA GLY A 118 -9.50 20.44 -15.09
C GLY A 118 -8.31 19.87 -15.84
N ASP A 119 -7.82 20.64 -16.82
CA ASP A 119 -6.68 20.25 -17.66
C ASP A 119 -5.30 20.61 -17.04
N GLU A 120 -5.28 21.17 -15.82
CA GLU A 120 -4.03 21.52 -15.13
C GLU A 120 -3.30 20.31 -14.54
N ILE A 121 -3.90 19.13 -14.64
CA ILE A 121 -3.35 17.91 -14.06
C ILE A 121 -2.91 16.93 -15.13
N ASP A 122 -1.65 16.51 -15.06
CA ASP A 122 -1.13 15.45 -15.90
C ASP A 122 -1.52 14.09 -15.29
N ILE A 123 -2.40 13.36 -15.99
CA ILE A 123 -2.92 12.08 -15.51
C ILE A 123 -1.83 11.01 -15.48
N SER A 124 -0.76 11.12 -16.27
CA SER A 124 0.38 10.19 -16.25
C SER A 124 1.15 10.30 -14.92
N ILE A 125 1.31 11.50 -14.37
CA ILE A 125 1.89 11.71 -13.02
C ILE A 125 1.01 11.04 -11.95
N LEU A 126 -0.31 11.24 -12.03
CA LEU A 126 -1.25 10.62 -11.10
C LEU A 126 -1.14 9.09 -11.14
N ALA A 127 -1.11 8.50 -12.35
CA ALA A 127 -0.94 7.07 -12.55
C ALA A 127 0.38 6.56 -11.97
N LYS A 128 1.49 7.26 -12.25
CA LYS A 128 2.83 6.93 -11.74
C LYS A 128 2.89 6.95 -10.22
N LEU A 129 2.27 7.93 -9.56
CA LEU A 129 2.22 8.00 -8.09
C LEU A 129 1.31 6.92 -7.49
N LEU A 130 0.18 6.57 -8.12
CA LEU A 130 -0.65 5.45 -7.68
C LEU A 130 0.08 4.11 -7.78
N VAL A 131 0.91 3.92 -8.81
CA VAL A 131 1.80 2.74 -8.92
C VAL A 131 2.81 2.72 -7.79
N LEU A 132 3.51 3.84 -7.51
CA LEU A 132 4.47 3.92 -6.41
C LEU A 132 3.81 3.58 -5.07
N GLN A 133 2.62 4.11 -4.81
CA GLN A 133 1.88 3.83 -3.58
C GLN A 133 1.58 2.34 -3.40
N LYS A 134 1.34 1.60 -4.48
CA LYS A 134 1.11 0.15 -4.43
C LYS A 134 2.40 -0.66 -4.40
N LEU A 135 3.45 -0.16 -5.03
CA LEU A 135 4.75 -0.80 -5.09
C LEU A 135 5.49 -0.70 -3.76
N ASP A 136 5.59 0.52 -3.22
CA ASP A 136 6.24 0.83 -1.95
C ASP A 136 5.63 2.10 -1.34
N ASN A 137 4.81 1.92 -0.31
CA ASN A 137 4.14 3.04 0.34
C ASN A 137 5.10 3.91 1.17
N ASP A 138 6.20 3.36 1.67
CA ASP A 138 7.16 4.14 2.46
C ASP A 138 7.95 5.08 1.54
N LEU A 139 8.34 4.62 0.34
CA LEU A 139 8.94 5.47 -0.69
C LEU A 139 7.95 6.49 -1.25
N PHE A 140 6.66 6.14 -1.36
CA PHE A 140 5.61 7.09 -1.71
C PHE A 140 5.47 8.21 -0.67
N ILE A 141 5.48 7.88 0.63
CA ILE A 141 5.46 8.87 1.72
C ILE A 141 6.73 9.71 1.69
N GLN A 142 7.90 9.11 1.50
CA GLN A 142 9.18 9.80 1.39
C GLN A 142 9.17 10.82 0.23
N LEU A 143 8.68 10.44 -0.94
CA LEU A 143 8.55 11.34 -2.08
C LEU A 143 7.59 12.50 -1.80
N ASN A 144 6.46 12.23 -1.10
CA ASN A 144 5.55 13.28 -0.65
C ASN A 144 6.19 14.26 0.34
N GLU A 145 7.04 13.77 1.26
CA GLU A 145 7.79 14.65 2.17
C GLU A 145 8.78 15.52 1.42
N TRP A 146 9.50 14.95 0.47
CA TRP A 146 10.42 15.72 -0.38
C TRP A 146 9.71 16.79 -1.22
N SER A 147 8.48 16.52 -1.67
CA SER A 147 7.69 17.48 -2.45
C SER A 147 7.22 18.69 -1.65
N LYS A 148 7.23 18.63 -0.32
CA LYS A 148 6.87 19.73 0.58
C LYS A 148 8.04 20.69 0.87
N GLU A 149 9.26 20.26 0.61
CA GLU A 149 10.43 21.13 0.73
C GLU A 149 10.40 22.14 -0.43
N PHE A 150 10.31 23.43 -0.08
CA PHE A 150 10.02 24.59 -0.94
C PHE A 150 11.09 24.93 -2.00
N ASP A 151 11.69 23.95 -2.61
CA ASP A 151 12.53 24.17 -3.79
C ASP A 151 11.73 23.88 -5.06
N THR A 152 11.78 24.77 -6.04
CA THR A 152 11.08 24.68 -7.33
C THR A 152 11.41 23.41 -8.13
N GLU A 153 12.46 22.70 -7.74
CA GLU A 153 12.85 21.38 -8.21
C GLU A 153 12.96 20.43 -7.01
N ASN A 154 12.33 19.26 -7.06
CA ASN A 154 12.53 18.20 -6.06
C ASN A 154 13.95 17.64 -6.19
N LYS A 155 14.92 18.34 -5.57
CA LYS A 155 16.36 18.05 -5.69
C LYS A 155 16.70 16.62 -5.25
N LYS A 156 16.03 16.09 -4.23
CA LYS A 156 16.29 14.75 -3.72
C LYS A 156 15.87 13.69 -4.74
N PHE A 157 14.70 13.85 -5.37
CA PHE A 157 14.28 12.92 -6.41
C PHE A 157 15.17 13.04 -7.66
N LYS A 158 15.57 14.26 -8.04
CA LYS A 158 16.55 14.48 -9.12
C LYS A 158 17.86 13.75 -8.85
N GLN A 159 18.37 13.82 -7.61
CA GLN A 159 19.58 13.11 -7.20
C GLN A 159 19.40 11.59 -7.36
N ILE A 160 18.32 10.98 -6.83
CA ILE A 160 18.02 9.57 -6.99
C ILE A 160 17.99 9.15 -8.46
N ARG A 161 17.33 9.94 -9.31
CA ARG A 161 17.26 9.67 -10.75
C ARG A 161 18.64 9.78 -11.42
N THR A 162 19.46 10.75 -11.03
CA THR A 162 20.81 10.92 -11.56
C THR A 162 21.70 9.75 -11.14
N GLU A 163 21.73 9.39 -9.86
CA GLU A 163 22.47 8.23 -9.32
C GLU A 163 22.06 6.92 -10.03
N PHE A 164 20.76 6.78 -10.34
CA PHE A 164 20.26 5.65 -11.10
C PHE A 164 20.81 5.64 -12.54
N GLN A 165 20.76 6.78 -13.25
CA GLN A 165 21.24 6.91 -14.64
C GLN A 165 22.75 6.70 -14.77
N GLU A 166 23.50 7.11 -13.76
CA GLU A 166 24.96 6.95 -13.70
C GLU A 166 25.39 5.55 -13.20
N GLY A 167 24.44 4.73 -12.71
CA GLY A 167 24.73 3.43 -12.12
C GLY A 167 25.46 3.48 -10.77
N ASN A 168 25.45 4.64 -10.12
CA ASN A 168 26.20 4.91 -8.89
C ASN A 168 25.34 4.77 -7.61
N MET A 169 24.08 4.33 -7.74
CA MET A 169 23.18 4.20 -6.59
C MET A 169 23.64 3.10 -5.64
N ASP A 170 23.74 3.44 -4.35
CA ASP A 170 24.11 2.50 -3.28
C ASP A 170 23.18 1.28 -3.30
N SER A 171 23.75 0.09 -3.13
CA SER A 171 23.02 -1.19 -3.08
C SER A 171 22.04 -1.27 -1.90
N GLN A 172 22.30 -0.51 -0.83
CA GLN A 172 21.41 -0.42 0.34
C GLN A 172 20.30 0.62 0.19
N ASN A 173 20.32 1.42 -0.87
CA ASN A 173 19.31 2.43 -1.10
C ASN A 173 17.97 1.75 -1.45
N PRO A 174 16.87 2.03 -0.71
CA PRO A 174 15.55 1.43 -1.00
C PRO A 174 15.05 1.69 -2.42
N TRP A 175 15.51 2.77 -3.07
CA TRP A 175 15.20 3.07 -4.48
C TRP A 175 15.98 2.20 -5.47
N ASN A 176 16.96 1.41 -5.01
CA ASN A 176 17.82 0.56 -5.88
C ASN A 176 17.28 -0.87 -6.03
N THR A 177 15.97 -1.04 -6.20
CA THR A 177 15.37 -2.34 -6.53
C THR A 177 15.05 -2.44 -8.01
N ALA A 178 14.99 -3.66 -8.55
CA ALA A 178 14.63 -3.87 -9.96
C ALA A 178 13.26 -3.27 -10.32
N GLN A 179 12.30 -3.30 -9.40
CA GLN A 179 10.98 -2.72 -9.57
C GLN A 179 11.02 -1.18 -9.54
N MET A 180 11.80 -0.60 -8.62
CA MET A 180 11.94 0.85 -8.54
C MET A 180 12.67 1.43 -9.76
N LYS A 181 13.65 0.71 -10.31
CA LYS A 181 14.31 1.07 -11.57
C LYS A 181 13.30 1.23 -12.71
N LYS A 182 12.44 0.22 -12.90
CA LYS A 182 11.35 0.29 -13.90
C LYS A 182 10.39 1.44 -13.62
N TRP A 183 10.07 1.70 -12.35
CA TRP A 183 9.20 2.81 -11.98
C TRP A 183 9.83 4.18 -12.26
N ILE A 184 11.13 4.36 -11.99
CA ILE A 184 11.86 5.60 -12.30
C ILE A 184 11.81 5.88 -13.80
N GLU A 185 12.00 4.85 -14.63
CA GLU A 185 11.98 4.93 -16.10
C GLU A 185 10.59 5.16 -16.70
N CYS A 186 9.50 4.85 -15.99
CA CYS A 186 8.14 5.16 -16.47
C CYS A 186 7.95 6.66 -16.68
N LYS A 187 7.24 7.03 -17.74
CA LYS A 187 6.91 8.43 -18.03
C LYS A 187 5.84 8.97 -17.07
N PRO A 188 5.92 10.27 -16.70
CA PRO A 188 7.04 11.17 -16.94
C PRO A 188 8.25 10.79 -16.07
N VAL A 189 9.46 10.84 -16.64
CA VAL A 189 10.69 10.44 -15.93
C VAL A 189 11.12 11.50 -14.93
N ASP A 190 10.87 12.75 -15.21
CA ASP A 190 11.39 13.94 -14.54
C ASP A 190 10.34 14.57 -13.59
N LEU A 191 9.89 13.79 -12.60
CA LEU A 191 8.89 14.24 -11.61
C LEU A 191 9.35 15.49 -10.84
N GLU A 192 10.66 15.74 -10.74
CA GLU A 192 11.23 16.90 -10.08
C GLU A 192 10.84 18.24 -10.74
N LYS A 193 10.36 18.21 -11.98
CA LYS A 193 9.89 19.41 -12.69
C LYS A 193 8.46 19.81 -12.37
N TYR A 194 7.74 18.96 -11.63
CA TYR A 194 6.32 19.16 -11.36
C TYR A 194 6.06 19.46 -9.88
N ARG A 195 5.06 20.30 -9.64
CA ARG A 195 4.51 20.47 -8.30
C ARG A 195 3.60 19.30 -7.98
N LEU A 196 4.07 18.43 -7.05
CA LEU A 196 3.41 17.14 -6.78
C LEU A 196 2.31 17.22 -5.72
N GLU A 197 2.13 18.34 -5.00
CA GLU A 197 1.21 18.45 -3.86
C GLU A 197 -0.23 18.11 -4.24
N LYS A 198 -0.71 18.62 -5.40
CA LYS A 198 -2.06 18.33 -5.89
C LYS A 198 -2.27 16.84 -6.24
N TYR A 199 -1.24 16.19 -6.72
CA TYR A 199 -1.27 14.75 -7.02
C TYR A 199 -1.27 13.91 -5.75
N PHE A 200 -0.47 14.25 -4.76
CA PHE A 200 -0.50 13.61 -3.45
C PHE A 200 -1.84 13.85 -2.74
N TYR A 201 -2.46 15.01 -2.91
CA TYR A 201 -3.81 15.26 -2.40
C TYR A 201 -4.83 14.29 -3.02
N LEU A 202 -4.78 14.08 -4.33
CA LEU A 202 -5.67 13.16 -5.04
C LEU A 202 -5.40 11.69 -4.70
N THR A 203 -4.14 11.31 -4.50
CA THR A 203 -3.78 9.92 -4.17
C THR A 203 -4.04 9.55 -2.72
N ARG A 204 -4.37 10.52 -1.85
CA ARG A 204 -4.68 10.27 -0.44
C ARG A 204 -5.78 9.21 -0.28
N GLU A 205 -5.35 7.98 -0.09
CA GLU A 205 -6.04 6.99 0.71
C GLU A 205 -5.25 6.95 2.02
N ASN A 206 -5.69 7.72 3.04
CA ASN A 206 -5.08 7.74 4.38
C ASN A 206 -3.53 7.62 4.40
N LEU A 207 -2.81 8.73 4.19
CA LEU A 207 -1.37 8.83 4.45
C LEU A 207 -0.98 8.48 5.90
N LYS A 208 -1.95 8.09 6.74
CA LYS A 208 -1.78 7.69 8.13
C LYS A 208 -1.88 6.19 8.39
N SER A 209 -2.22 5.37 7.40
CA SER A 209 -2.29 3.92 7.60
C SER A 209 -1.12 3.23 6.91
N SER A 210 -0.35 2.51 7.72
CA SER A 210 0.70 1.59 7.30
C SER A 210 0.29 0.70 6.11
N SER A 211 1.24 0.42 5.25
CA SER A 211 1.19 -0.29 3.98
C SER A 211 0.79 -1.78 4.05
N ILE A 212 -0.22 -2.12 4.82
CA ILE A 212 -0.79 -3.47 4.76
C ILE A 212 -2.11 -3.38 4.01
N ASP A 213 -2.22 -4.15 2.93
CA ASP A 213 -3.43 -4.21 2.09
C ASP A 213 -4.63 -4.71 2.90
N GLU A 214 -5.36 -3.77 3.51
CA GLU A 214 -6.60 -4.05 4.25
C GLU A 214 -7.73 -4.57 3.35
N SER A 215 -7.51 -4.65 2.06
CA SER A 215 -8.55 -5.01 1.09
C SER A 215 -9.01 -6.46 1.17
N GLY A 216 -8.16 -7.33 1.70
CA GLY A 216 -8.47 -8.73 1.97
C GLY A 216 -9.19 -8.97 3.30
N PHE A 217 -9.23 -7.97 4.19
CA PHE A 217 -9.79 -8.15 5.52
C PHE A 217 -11.32 -8.06 5.55
N SER A 218 -11.92 -8.80 6.46
CA SER A 218 -13.35 -8.74 6.71
C SER A 218 -13.80 -7.34 7.14
N LYS A 219 -15.10 -7.06 7.03
CA LYS A 219 -15.67 -5.80 7.52
C LYS A 219 -15.42 -5.63 9.02
N ASN A 220 -15.52 -6.72 9.79
CA ASN A 220 -15.32 -6.72 11.23
C ASN A 220 -13.88 -6.35 11.60
N THR A 221 -12.89 -6.95 10.92
CA THR A 221 -11.46 -6.61 11.11
C THR A 221 -11.18 -5.13 10.87
N LYS A 222 -11.74 -4.56 9.79
CA LYS A 222 -11.56 -3.13 9.47
C LYS A 222 -12.18 -2.21 10.53
N GLU A 223 -13.38 -2.52 10.97
CA GLU A 223 -14.08 -1.76 12.01
C GLU A 223 -13.30 -1.78 13.33
N ILE A 224 -12.78 -2.94 13.73
CA ILE A 224 -11.94 -3.09 14.93
C ILE A 224 -10.65 -2.25 14.80
N LEU A 225 -9.95 -2.32 13.68
CA LEU A 225 -8.72 -1.56 13.44
C LEU A 225 -8.96 -0.04 13.50
N GLU A 226 -10.05 0.44 12.90
CA GLU A 226 -10.45 1.84 12.95
C GLU A 226 -10.76 2.30 14.39
N ARG A 227 -11.49 1.49 15.15
CA ARG A 227 -11.82 1.75 16.56
C ARG A 227 -10.57 1.77 17.44
N ILE A 228 -9.63 0.84 17.24
CA ILE A 228 -8.32 0.84 17.92
C ILE A 228 -7.58 2.15 17.64
N GLY A 229 -7.47 2.57 16.36
CA GLY A 229 -6.76 3.79 15.98
C GLY A 229 -7.32 5.08 16.61
N ARG A 230 -8.63 5.13 16.86
CA ARG A 230 -9.32 6.28 17.45
C ARG A 230 -9.52 6.17 18.97
N SER A 231 -9.11 5.06 19.60
CA SER A 231 -9.44 4.75 20.98
C SER A 231 -8.78 5.68 22.00
N LYS A 232 -9.50 5.92 23.09
CA LYS A 232 -9.01 6.49 24.34
C LYS A 232 -8.89 5.38 25.39
N ALA A 233 -8.10 5.60 26.46
CA ALA A 233 -7.78 4.58 27.46
C ALA A 233 -9.00 3.80 28.00
N GLY A 234 -10.13 4.47 28.25
CA GLY A 234 -11.34 3.82 28.74
C GLY A 234 -12.16 3.01 27.72
N GLN A 235 -11.81 3.05 26.44
CA GLN A 235 -12.60 2.43 25.36
C GLN A 235 -12.08 1.05 24.96
N MET A 236 -10.86 0.69 25.37
CA MET A 236 -10.21 -0.55 24.94
C MET A 236 -10.94 -1.81 25.43
N ALA A 237 -11.55 -1.79 26.61
CA ALA A 237 -12.26 -2.96 27.15
C ALA A 237 -13.40 -3.44 26.22
N ALA A 238 -14.19 -2.51 25.65
CA ALA A 238 -15.23 -2.83 24.68
C ALA A 238 -14.65 -3.39 23.37
N ILE A 239 -13.56 -2.77 22.88
CA ILE A 239 -12.88 -3.22 21.64
C ILE A 239 -12.30 -4.64 21.83
N ILE A 240 -11.67 -4.91 22.97
CA ILE A 240 -11.13 -6.24 23.30
C ILE A 240 -12.24 -7.29 23.37
N LYS A 241 -13.40 -6.94 23.96
CA LYS A 241 -14.54 -7.84 23.98
C LYS A 241 -14.97 -8.23 22.55
N ASP A 242 -15.14 -7.24 21.68
CA ASP A 242 -15.56 -7.47 20.29
C ASP A 242 -14.48 -8.22 19.49
N MET A 243 -13.17 -7.96 19.76
CA MET A 243 -12.08 -8.72 19.15
C MET A 243 -12.08 -10.21 19.54
N LYS A 244 -12.52 -10.53 20.77
CA LYS A 244 -12.63 -11.93 21.22
C LYS A 244 -13.80 -12.69 20.57
N GLU A 245 -14.76 -11.97 20.00
CA GLU A 245 -15.88 -12.52 19.23
C GLU A 245 -15.50 -12.79 17.75
N LEU A 246 -14.36 -12.25 17.28
CA LEU A 246 -13.84 -12.52 15.95
C LEU A 246 -13.36 -13.98 15.81
N ASN A 247 -13.42 -14.53 14.60
CA ASN A 247 -12.78 -15.80 14.33
C ASN A 247 -11.24 -15.71 14.33
N ALA A 248 -10.57 -16.85 14.38
CA ALA A 248 -9.09 -16.89 14.50
C ALA A 248 -8.36 -16.20 13.33
N GLU A 249 -8.91 -16.25 12.12
CA GLU A 249 -8.35 -15.61 10.93
C GLU A 249 -8.49 -14.08 11.03
N GLU A 250 -9.64 -13.56 11.42
CA GLU A 250 -9.88 -12.14 11.62
C GLU A 250 -8.99 -11.55 12.72
N VAL A 251 -8.79 -12.30 13.82
CA VAL A 251 -7.84 -11.90 14.88
C VAL A 251 -6.42 -11.87 14.34
N ALA A 252 -6.00 -12.90 13.59
CA ALA A 252 -4.67 -12.94 12.98
C ALA A 252 -4.45 -11.77 12.02
N ASP A 253 -5.45 -11.44 11.20
CA ASP A 253 -5.40 -10.31 10.28
C ASP A 253 -5.31 -8.97 11.03
N THR A 254 -6.03 -8.84 12.14
CA THR A 254 -5.92 -7.65 13.01
C THR A 254 -4.48 -7.49 13.53
N PHE A 255 -3.84 -8.57 13.99
CA PHE A 255 -2.47 -8.51 14.49
C PHE A 255 -1.42 -8.35 13.39
N LYS A 256 -1.68 -8.75 12.14
CA LYS A 256 -0.80 -8.43 10.98
C LYS A 256 -0.63 -6.92 10.80
N ILE A 257 -1.66 -6.14 11.15
CA ILE A 257 -1.62 -4.66 11.10
C ILE A 257 -1.01 -4.06 12.37
N ILE A 258 -1.36 -4.61 13.54
CA ILE A 258 -0.98 -4.05 14.84
C ILE A 258 0.52 -4.19 15.08
N ILE A 259 1.12 -5.35 14.81
CA ILE A 259 2.52 -5.62 15.10
C ILE A 259 3.46 -4.63 14.40
N PRO A 260 3.37 -4.39 13.08
CA PRO A 260 4.19 -3.37 12.42
C PRO A 260 3.97 -1.95 12.96
N LYS A 261 2.75 -1.60 13.40
CA LYS A 261 2.48 -0.30 14.02
C LYS A 261 3.18 -0.13 15.37
N ILE A 262 3.30 -1.21 16.15
CA ILE A 262 4.08 -1.22 17.39
C ILE A 262 5.57 -1.03 17.08
N GLU A 263 6.11 -1.76 16.10
CA GLU A 263 7.52 -1.64 15.68
C GLU A 263 7.88 -0.21 15.24
N LYS A 264 6.98 0.43 14.49
CA LYS A 264 7.13 1.84 14.04
C LYS A 264 6.85 2.87 15.14
N GLY A 265 6.38 2.46 16.31
CA GLY A 265 6.01 3.35 17.40
C GLY A 265 4.76 4.20 17.15
N GLU A 266 3.90 3.77 16.25
CA GLU A 266 2.65 4.46 15.89
C GLU A 266 1.50 4.14 16.85
N MET A 267 1.74 3.25 17.84
CA MET A 267 0.71 2.78 18.76
C MET A 267 0.96 3.23 20.20
N LYS A 268 -0.09 3.69 20.87
CA LYS A 268 -0.02 4.14 22.26
C LYS A 268 0.15 2.95 23.21
N PHE A 269 0.97 3.08 24.23
CA PHE A 269 1.31 2.00 25.16
C PHE A 269 0.11 1.44 25.94
N PHE A 270 -0.92 2.22 26.22
CA PHE A 270 -2.13 1.67 26.85
C PHE A 270 -2.87 0.67 25.94
N ILE A 271 -2.84 0.88 24.61
CA ILE A 271 -3.41 -0.06 23.63
C ILE A 271 -2.58 -1.34 23.61
N ILE A 272 -1.25 -1.19 23.52
CA ILE A 272 -0.31 -2.31 23.52
C ILE A 272 -0.48 -3.17 24.75
N ARG A 273 -0.58 -2.55 25.95
CA ARG A 273 -0.85 -3.21 27.23
C ARG A 273 -2.13 -4.03 27.18
N ASP A 274 -3.23 -3.44 26.73
CA ASP A 274 -4.53 -4.11 26.75
C ASP A 274 -4.56 -5.30 25.77
N LEU A 275 -3.91 -5.17 24.60
CA LEU A 275 -3.72 -6.28 23.65
C LEU A 275 -2.82 -7.38 24.24
N PHE A 276 -1.70 -7.02 24.87
CA PHE A 276 -0.79 -7.94 25.53
C PHE A 276 -1.46 -8.76 26.64
N LEU A 277 -2.28 -8.12 27.47
CA LEU A 277 -2.98 -8.78 28.57
C LEU A 277 -4.10 -9.71 28.12
N ASN A 278 -4.65 -9.53 26.93
CA ASN A 278 -5.85 -10.23 26.50
C ASN A 278 -5.66 -11.23 25.37
N PHE A 279 -4.49 -11.25 24.70
CA PHE A 279 -4.22 -12.14 23.58
C PHE A 279 -2.89 -12.88 23.76
N ASP A 280 -2.91 -13.95 24.55
CA ASP A 280 -1.72 -14.73 24.94
C ASP A 280 -0.91 -15.23 23.73
N THR A 281 -1.58 -15.67 22.67
CA THR A 281 -0.96 -16.16 21.44
C THR A 281 -0.07 -15.10 20.76
N TYR A 282 -0.33 -13.81 21.01
CA TYR A 282 0.40 -12.70 20.40
C TYR A 282 1.38 -12.00 21.35
N LYS A 283 1.45 -12.38 22.63
CA LYS A 283 2.36 -11.77 23.62
C LYS A 283 3.80 -11.73 23.13
N GLY A 284 4.34 -12.85 22.65
CA GLY A 284 5.71 -12.92 22.15
C GLY A 284 5.98 -11.97 20.99
N LYS A 285 5.04 -11.87 20.01
CA LYS A 285 5.17 -10.95 18.88
C LYS A 285 5.07 -9.48 19.30
N ILE A 286 4.21 -9.16 20.28
CA ILE A 286 4.09 -7.81 20.84
C ILE A 286 5.40 -7.41 21.53
N VAL A 287 5.97 -8.29 22.35
CA VAL A 287 7.24 -8.05 23.05
C VAL A 287 8.38 -7.82 22.05
N GLU A 288 8.48 -8.67 21.03
CA GLU A 288 9.47 -8.52 19.96
C GLU A 288 9.31 -7.17 19.21
N ALA A 289 8.09 -6.78 18.90
CA ALA A 289 7.77 -5.51 18.22
C ALA A 289 8.15 -4.29 19.09
N ILE A 290 7.88 -4.33 20.40
CA ILE A 290 8.32 -3.28 21.33
C ILE A 290 9.86 -3.21 21.35
N GLY A 291 10.55 -4.35 21.40
CA GLY A 291 12.01 -4.41 21.36
C GLY A 291 12.62 -3.85 20.07
N LYS A 292 11.92 -3.95 18.94
CA LYS A 292 12.33 -3.37 17.65
C LYS A 292 12.06 -1.87 17.56
N SER A 293 11.08 -1.36 18.29
CA SER A 293 10.70 0.05 18.26
C SER A 293 11.84 0.98 18.70
N THR A 294 11.90 2.17 18.11
CA THR A 294 12.85 3.25 18.44
C THR A 294 12.19 4.40 19.19
N VAL A 295 10.93 4.23 19.59
CA VAL A 295 10.17 5.28 20.29
C VAL A 295 10.64 5.42 21.72
N THR A 296 11.01 6.64 22.10
CA THR A 296 11.38 6.99 23.48
C THR A 296 10.14 6.95 24.39
N ILE A 297 10.28 6.29 25.54
CA ILE A 297 9.22 6.13 26.53
C ILE A 297 8.96 7.43 27.26
N LYS A 298 7.71 7.82 27.35
CA LYS A 298 7.23 9.00 28.10
C LYS A 298 6.73 8.57 29.48
N ALA A 299 6.69 9.51 30.42
CA ALA A 299 6.18 9.24 31.77
C ALA A 299 4.77 8.61 31.78
N GLY A 300 3.89 9.01 30.85
CA GLY A 300 2.54 8.43 30.72
C GLY A 300 2.50 6.97 30.26
N ASP A 301 3.59 6.45 29.69
CA ASP A 301 3.68 5.07 29.17
C ASP A 301 4.17 4.08 30.24
N MET A 302 4.81 4.59 31.30
CA MET A 302 5.42 3.80 32.36
C MET A 302 4.43 2.87 33.08
N ALA A 303 3.21 3.37 33.34
CA ALA A 303 2.17 2.56 33.99
C ALA A 303 1.74 1.37 33.14
N ALA A 304 1.69 1.53 31.81
CA ALA A 304 1.37 0.44 30.90
C ALA A 304 2.49 -0.61 30.87
N LEU A 305 3.75 -0.18 30.76
CA LEU A 305 4.92 -1.09 30.80
C LEU A 305 5.01 -1.84 32.12
N ARG A 306 4.78 -1.18 33.26
CA ARG A 306 4.74 -1.82 34.57
C ARG A 306 3.66 -2.89 34.65
N THR A 307 2.47 -2.63 34.14
CA THR A 307 1.37 -3.60 34.12
C THR A 307 1.72 -4.83 33.29
N MET A 308 2.35 -4.63 32.12
CA MET A 308 2.82 -5.72 31.27
C MET A 308 3.93 -6.53 31.98
N TYR A 309 4.90 -5.85 32.60
CA TYR A 309 5.97 -6.48 33.36
C TYR A 309 5.45 -7.36 34.51
N ASN A 310 4.47 -6.87 35.29
CA ASN A 310 3.87 -7.63 36.37
C ASN A 310 3.06 -8.84 35.87
N SER A 311 2.52 -8.78 34.65
CA SER A 311 1.80 -9.89 34.03
C SER A 311 2.72 -10.99 33.46
N ASP A 312 3.88 -10.60 32.89
CA ASP A 312 4.87 -11.52 32.34
C ASP A 312 6.27 -10.94 32.51
N THR A 313 6.84 -11.19 33.71
CA THR A 313 8.17 -10.71 34.09
C THR A 313 9.27 -11.28 33.19
N GLY A 314 9.14 -12.55 32.75
CA GLY A 314 10.15 -13.22 31.93
C GLY A 314 10.35 -12.56 30.58
N SER A 315 9.27 -12.44 29.78
CA SER A 315 9.31 -11.85 28.46
C SER A 315 9.63 -10.35 28.53
N MET A 316 9.08 -9.64 29.52
CA MET A 316 9.28 -8.21 29.64
C MET A 316 10.68 -7.81 30.14
N ASN A 317 11.39 -8.62 30.95
CA ASN A 317 12.76 -8.33 31.33
C ASN A 317 13.66 -8.18 30.10
N THR A 318 13.61 -9.14 29.19
CA THR A 318 14.44 -9.13 27.98
C THR A 318 14.19 -7.88 27.12
N VAL A 319 12.92 -7.51 26.93
CA VAL A 319 12.59 -6.34 26.11
C VAL A 319 12.98 -5.02 26.76
N LEU A 320 12.80 -4.90 28.09
CA LEU A 320 13.21 -3.69 28.82
C LEU A 320 14.75 -3.49 28.74
N GLU A 321 15.54 -4.55 28.82
CA GLU A 321 17.00 -4.48 28.64
C GLU A 321 17.37 -4.06 27.20
N ILE A 322 16.65 -4.55 26.20
CA ILE A 322 16.86 -4.11 24.79
C ILE A 322 16.54 -2.64 24.65
N MET A 323 15.48 -2.15 25.26
CA MET A 323 15.07 -0.74 25.22
C MET A 323 16.11 0.18 25.87
N VAL A 324 16.71 -0.23 26.98
CA VAL A 324 17.82 0.51 27.62
C VAL A 324 19.05 0.55 26.69
N LYS A 325 19.45 -0.60 26.13
CA LYS A 325 20.58 -0.66 25.18
C LYS A 325 20.36 0.24 23.96
N LYS A 326 19.14 0.44 23.54
CA LYS A 326 18.76 1.33 22.41
C LYS A 326 18.61 2.80 22.84
N GLY A 327 18.64 3.12 24.12
CA GLY A 327 18.41 4.46 24.63
C GLY A 327 16.96 4.95 24.54
N THR A 328 16.01 4.03 24.33
CA THR A 328 14.55 4.35 24.33
C THR A 328 13.95 4.33 25.74
N LEU A 329 14.67 3.75 26.70
CA LEU A 329 14.35 3.69 28.13
C LEU A 329 15.63 4.00 28.94
N THR A 330 15.52 4.70 30.07
CA THR A 330 16.65 4.95 30.97
C THR A 330 16.75 3.88 32.07
N ASP A 331 17.94 3.77 32.71
CA ASP A 331 18.15 2.87 33.84
C ASP A 331 17.25 3.22 35.05
N GLU A 332 16.97 4.50 35.26
CA GLU A 332 16.04 4.94 36.28
C GLU A 332 14.61 4.49 35.99
N GLN A 333 14.19 4.61 34.73
CA GLN A 333 12.86 4.17 34.28
C GLN A 333 12.67 2.65 34.39
N ILE A 334 13.69 1.84 34.06
CA ILE A 334 13.59 0.39 34.21
C ILE A 334 13.47 0.00 35.70
N THR A 335 14.20 0.69 36.56
CA THR A 335 14.10 0.48 38.02
C THR A 335 12.70 0.80 38.50
N GLU A 336 12.14 1.93 38.09
CA GLU A 336 10.77 2.34 38.42
C GLU A 336 9.71 1.35 37.91
N ILE A 337 9.91 0.73 36.73
CA ILE A 337 9.00 -0.30 36.19
C ILE A 337 9.06 -1.57 37.03
N LYS A 338 10.26 -1.97 37.47
CA LYS A 338 10.50 -3.21 38.24
C LYS A 338 10.17 -3.10 39.73
N GLU A 339 10.19 -1.89 40.29
CA GLU A 339 9.82 -1.68 41.69
C GLU A 339 8.32 -1.93 41.90
N GLN A 340 8.01 -2.93 42.71
CA GLN A 340 6.68 -3.11 43.25
C GLN A 340 6.41 -1.96 44.25
N ARG A 341 5.49 -1.06 43.95
CA ARG A 341 4.92 -0.23 45.03
C ARG A 341 4.29 -1.17 46.05
N LYS A 342 4.90 -1.29 47.22
CA LYS A 342 4.24 -1.86 48.41
C LYS A 342 3.03 -0.98 48.66
N SER A 343 1.85 -1.45 48.27
CA SER A 343 0.57 -0.86 48.68
C SER A 343 0.25 -1.24 50.12
#